data_9589eb076b8b7f832fe85548e584d912
#
_entry.id   9589eb076b8b7f832fe85548e584d912
#
_cell.length_a   1.000
_cell.length_b   1.000
_cell.length_c   1.000
_cell.angle_alpha   90.00
_cell.angle_beta   90.00
_cell.angle_gamma   90.00
#
_symmetry.space_group_name_H-M   'P 1'
#
loop_
_entity.id
_entity.type
_entity.pdbx_description
1 polymer ?
#
loop_
_entity_poly.entity_id
_entity_poly.type
_entity_poly.pdbx_seq_one_letter_code
_entity_poly.pdbx_strand_id
1 'polypeptide(L)'
;MNKGFLTACVLTSLMASSSAFALSIEQAWQQAKQQSPDAHIAELSVQLSEQDKYLAKSDLLPSLSGSAGMNWSESQNGSSSYGATIEQTLWDSRKWSALDKADADWVLAQLERNQAYNQLAHQLLSAYFALAEAQSNLTLAQQKQADGAQLLAIAEQRYLAGKIKSVELEELRVNQLDEESTILNAKAELETKRSQLSILINASAPQVDEVDTQTSTPSWPFSAELDDWLTAAKDHSPELLIAIQKVAISQIAKQQSQSGYYPSLHASAGYQDGDQRNGEFNAGLTLSIPIDLNGATRSDNEKAHLNWLMAQQQQRKVEIGLDQNLRQQIQQVEIEWQQITMADQQVTHRDKVLRSKQQLFDAGLAEASDLIDAHNSLFRAKHNLASRWYSYWRQRIELLKLTGQLNDNAIAQLSGAFR
;
A
#
# COMPACT_ATOMS: atom_id res chain seq x y z
N MET A 1 52.03 -29.81 40.79
CA MET A 1 50.72 -30.24 41.35
C MET A 1 49.75 -29.09 41.13
N ASN A 2 48.87 -29.16 40.16
CA ASN A 2 47.47 -28.94 40.33
C ASN A 2 46.76 -29.06 38.98
N LYS A 3 45.67 -29.76 39.08
CA LYS A 3 44.87 -30.36 38.04
C LYS A 3 44.03 -29.33 37.25
N GLY A 4 43.99 -29.53 35.94
CA GLY A 4 43.09 -28.82 35.07
C GLY A 4 41.63 -29.19 35.31
N PHE A 5 40.75 -28.24 34.93
CA PHE A 5 39.34 -28.46 34.68
C PHE A 5 39.03 -27.99 33.25
N LEU A 6 38.96 -28.97 32.35
CA LEU A 6 38.40 -28.81 31.03
C LEU A 6 36.85 -28.75 31.20
N THR A 7 36.27 -27.59 31.02
CA THR A 7 34.82 -27.47 30.92
C THR A 7 34.46 -27.48 29.42
N ALA A 8 33.98 -28.62 28.95
CA ALA A 8 33.43 -28.77 27.60
C ALA A 8 32.10 -28.03 27.51
N CYS A 9 32.07 -26.90 26.81
CA CYS A 9 30.83 -26.28 26.34
C CYS A 9 30.25 -27.08 25.19
N VAL A 10 29.27 -27.94 25.48
CA VAL A 10 28.40 -28.52 24.47
C VAL A 10 27.45 -27.45 23.97
N LEU A 11 27.76 -26.85 22.83
CA LEU A 11 26.82 -26.07 22.05
C LEU A 11 25.76 -27.02 21.46
N THR A 12 24.65 -27.20 22.15
CA THR A 12 23.43 -27.74 21.56
C THR A 12 22.87 -26.71 20.60
N SER A 13 23.23 -26.84 19.32
CA SER A 13 22.52 -26.19 18.23
C SER A 13 21.10 -26.79 18.17
N LEU A 14 20.12 -26.09 18.77
CA LEU A 14 18.72 -26.30 18.45
C LEU A 14 18.56 -25.91 16.97
N MET A 15 18.64 -26.90 16.09
CA MET A 15 18.02 -26.79 14.78
C MET A 15 16.51 -26.72 15.02
N ALA A 16 15.99 -25.50 15.10
CA ALA A 16 14.57 -25.26 14.89
C ALA A 16 14.28 -25.71 13.46
N SER A 17 13.78 -26.95 13.33
CA SER A 17 13.10 -27.40 12.14
C SER A 17 11.91 -26.45 11.96
N SER A 18 12.10 -25.40 11.17
CA SER A 18 11.01 -24.58 10.65
C SER A 18 10.16 -25.53 9.78
N SER A 19 9.13 -26.13 10.37
CA SER A 19 8.00 -26.64 9.62
C SER A 19 7.61 -25.49 8.69
N ALA A 20 7.70 -25.72 7.39
CA ALA A 20 7.28 -24.76 6.38
C ALA A 20 5.75 -24.62 6.46
N PHE A 21 5.28 -23.86 7.45
CA PHE A 21 3.89 -23.40 7.46
C PHE A 21 3.76 -22.40 6.31
N ALA A 22 2.66 -22.49 5.58
CA ALA A 22 2.30 -21.48 4.60
C ALA A 22 2.28 -20.10 5.28
N LEU A 23 2.77 -19.09 4.57
CA LEU A 23 2.79 -17.72 5.07
C LEU A 23 1.36 -17.19 5.07
N SER A 24 0.79 -16.90 6.25
CA SER A 24 -0.53 -16.31 6.34
C SER A 24 -0.52 -14.83 5.91
N ILE A 25 -1.69 -14.33 5.49
CA ILE A 25 -1.87 -12.92 5.12
C ILE A 25 -1.45 -11.99 6.27
N GLU A 26 -1.82 -12.33 7.51
CA GLU A 26 -1.50 -11.53 8.69
C GLU A 26 0.01 -11.47 8.96
N GLN A 27 0.71 -12.60 8.85
CA GLN A 27 2.16 -12.66 9.00
C GLN A 27 2.87 -11.84 7.90
N ALA A 28 2.43 -11.98 6.65
CA ALA A 28 2.94 -11.20 5.53
C ALA A 28 2.75 -9.69 5.76
N TRP A 29 1.60 -9.29 6.29
CA TRP A 29 1.30 -7.90 6.61
C TRP A 29 2.22 -7.33 7.71
N GLN A 30 2.41 -8.07 8.81
CA GLN A 30 3.31 -7.63 9.87
C GLN A 30 4.75 -7.49 9.39
N GLN A 31 5.22 -8.40 8.55
CA GLN A 31 6.55 -8.31 7.94
C GLN A 31 6.65 -7.09 7.00
N ALA A 32 5.67 -6.88 6.13
CA ALA A 32 5.65 -5.73 5.23
C ALA A 32 5.65 -4.39 5.98
N LYS A 33 4.86 -4.25 7.03
CA LYS A 33 4.85 -3.04 7.89
C LYS A 33 6.22 -2.73 8.49
N GLN A 34 6.93 -3.77 8.91
CA GLN A 34 8.24 -3.62 9.58
C GLN A 34 9.38 -3.40 8.58
N GLN A 35 9.24 -3.84 7.34
CA GLN A 35 10.34 -3.85 6.37
C GLN A 35 10.15 -2.87 5.21
N SER A 36 8.94 -2.33 5.01
CA SER A 36 8.67 -1.44 3.89
C SER A 36 9.36 -0.08 4.04
N PRO A 37 10.22 0.31 3.09
CA PRO A 37 10.79 1.66 3.07
C PRO A 37 9.72 2.75 2.97
N ASP A 38 8.64 2.52 2.23
CA ASP A 38 7.56 3.50 2.06
C ASP A 38 6.82 3.75 3.38
N ALA A 39 6.59 2.69 4.18
CA ALA A 39 6.00 2.83 5.51
C ALA A 39 6.92 3.63 6.44
N HIS A 40 8.23 3.36 6.42
CA HIS A 40 9.20 4.11 7.22
C HIS A 40 9.32 5.57 6.76
N ILE A 41 9.32 5.85 5.46
CA ILE A 41 9.31 7.22 4.93
C ILE A 41 8.07 7.97 5.40
N ALA A 42 6.89 7.34 5.35
CA ALA A 42 5.66 7.96 5.83
C ALA A 42 5.70 8.28 7.33
N GLU A 43 6.27 7.39 8.15
CA GLU A 43 6.45 7.62 9.59
C GLU A 43 7.45 8.75 9.87
N LEU A 44 8.58 8.77 9.15
CA LEU A 44 9.56 9.86 9.25
C LEU A 44 8.98 11.21 8.80
N SER A 45 8.08 11.21 7.82
CA SER A 45 7.39 12.43 7.37
C SER A 45 6.49 13.02 8.46
N VAL A 46 5.83 12.18 9.26
CA VAL A 46 5.05 12.63 10.44
C VAL A 46 5.97 13.25 11.48
N GLN A 47 7.11 12.58 11.78
CA GLN A 47 8.10 13.10 12.73
C GLN A 47 8.71 14.42 12.25
N LEU A 48 9.01 14.54 10.95
CA LEU A 48 9.51 15.78 10.35
C LEU A 48 8.51 16.92 10.52
N SER A 49 7.25 16.68 10.19
CA SER A 49 6.17 17.68 10.33
C SER A 49 5.91 18.05 11.80
N GLU A 50 6.14 17.12 12.75
CA GLU A 50 6.12 17.44 14.18
C GLU A 50 7.27 18.37 14.57
N GLN A 51 8.47 18.19 14.02
CA GLN A 51 9.59 19.12 14.24
C GLN A 51 9.33 20.50 13.63
N ASP A 52 8.67 20.57 12.45
CA ASP A 52 8.26 21.84 11.84
C ASP A 52 7.27 22.58 12.73
N LYS A 53 6.35 21.88 13.41
CA LYS A 53 5.46 22.46 14.43
C LYS A 53 6.26 23.02 15.63
N TYR A 54 7.25 22.25 16.14
CA TYR A 54 8.11 22.75 17.21
C TYR A 54 8.92 23.98 16.76
N LEU A 55 9.40 23.99 15.52
CA LEU A 55 10.10 25.14 14.94
C LEU A 55 9.18 26.38 14.87
N ALA A 56 7.97 26.24 14.34
CA ALA A 56 6.99 27.33 14.31
C ALA A 56 6.64 27.86 15.71
N LYS A 57 6.57 26.96 16.72
CA LYS A 57 6.38 27.33 18.11
C LYS A 57 7.58 28.09 18.68
N SER A 58 8.82 27.69 18.31
CA SER A 58 10.05 28.33 18.79
C SER A 58 10.16 29.78 18.33
N ASP A 59 9.58 30.14 17.18
CA ASP A 59 9.53 31.51 16.66
C ASP A 59 8.70 32.47 17.54
N LEU A 60 7.88 31.91 18.43
CA LEU A 60 7.09 32.63 19.42
C LEU A 60 7.79 32.73 20.79
N LEU A 61 8.88 32.00 21.00
CA LEU A 61 9.65 32.00 22.26
C LEU A 61 10.81 32.98 22.20
N PRO A 62 11.38 33.36 23.36
CA PRO A 62 12.58 34.19 23.38
C PRO A 62 13.76 33.50 22.67
N SER A 63 14.44 34.23 21.82
CA SER A 63 15.71 33.80 21.21
C SER A 63 16.86 34.57 21.83
N LEU A 64 17.97 33.87 22.15
CA LEU A 64 19.21 34.44 22.61
C LEU A 64 20.29 34.23 21.55
N SER A 65 20.90 35.34 21.12
CA SER A 65 22.00 35.31 20.17
C SER A 65 23.26 35.96 20.78
N GLY A 66 24.42 35.36 20.52
CA GLY A 66 25.72 35.95 20.83
C GLY A 66 26.43 36.34 19.54
N SER A 67 27.06 37.50 19.52
CA SER A 67 27.84 37.98 18.39
C SER A 67 29.23 38.43 18.85
N ALA A 68 30.25 38.10 18.04
CA ALA A 68 31.60 38.62 18.19
C ALA A 68 32.10 39.00 16.80
N GLY A 69 32.65 40.16 16.64
CA GLY A 69 33.12 40.67 15.36
C GLY A 69 34.42 41.45 15.50
N MET A 70 35.24 41.35 14.47
CA MET A 70 36.44 42.21 14.30
C MET A 70 36.28 42.94 12.97
N ASN A 71 36.43 44.25 12.99
CA ASN A 71 36.28 45.09 11.80
C ASN A 71 37.59 45.83 11.53
N TRP A 72 38.16 45.73 10.35
CA TRP A 72 39.30 46.51 9.88
C TRP A 72 38.80 47.40 8.73
N SER A 73 39.12 48.66 8.83
CA SER A 73 38.96 49.59 7.72
C SER A 73 40.26 50.38 7.50
N GLU A 74 40.49 50.82 6.26
CA GLU A 74 41.72 51.52 5.85
C GLU A 74 41.92 52.86 6.60
N SER A 75 40.84 53.38 7.18
CA SER A 75 40.84 54.66 7.93
C SER A 75 40.82 54.51 9.48
N GLN A 76 40.71 53.30 10.00
CA GLN A 76 40.63 53.03 11.45
C GLN A 76 41.41 51.78 11.83
N ASN A 77 42.15 51.83 12.95
CA ASN A 77 42.71 50.63 13.56
C ASN A 77 41.60 49.61 13.83
N GLY A 78 41.93 48.33 13.63
CA GLY A 78 40.95 47.28 13.84
C GLY A 78 40.19 47.43 15.16
N SER A 79 38.86 47.24 15.12
CA SER A 79 38.03 47.27 16.33
C SER A 79 37.37 45.91 16.54
N SER A 80 37.41 45.43 17.79
CA SER A 80 36.68 44.26 18.23
C SER A 80 35.36 44.65 18.88
N SER A 81 34.34 43.84 18.71
CA SER A 81 33.05 43.99 19.40
C SER A 81 32.49 42.61 19.74
N TYR A 82 31.86 42.49 20.88
CA TYR A 82 31.12 41.31 21.29
C TYR A 82 29.83 41.71 22.01
N GLY A 83 28.82 40.86 21.91
CA GLY A 83 27.53 41.17 22.53
C GLY A 83 26.65 39.94 22.63
N ALA A 84 25.62 40.08 23.43
CA ALA A 84 24.51 39.12 23.50
C ALA A 84 23.18 39.89 23.40
N THR A 85 22.25 39.33 22.63
CA THR A 85 20.94 39.94 22.44
C THR A 85 19.87 38.89 22.67
N ILE A 86 18.87 39.20 23.48
CA ILE A 86 17.64 38.44 23.63
C ILE A 86 16.52 39.16 22.87
N GLU A 87 15.78 38.41 22.05
CA GLU A 87 14.64 38.92 21.32
C GLU A 87 13.41 38.08 21.62
N GLN A 88 12.26 38.74 21.81
CA GLN A 88 10.97 38.10 22.08
C GLN A 88 9.90 38.74 21.20
N THR A 89 9.22 37.90 20.42
CA THR A 89 7.98 38.30 19.76
C THR A 89 6.87 38.41 20.81
N LEU A 90 6.34 39.60 21.02
CA LEU A 90 5.19 39.81 21.92
C LEU A 90 3.86 39.66 21.17
N TRP A 91 3.83 40.11 19.94
CA TRP A 91 2.66 40.01 19.07
C TRP A 91 3.09 39.98 17.59
N ASP A 92 2.75 38.91 16.88
CA ASP A 92 2.86 38.81 15.42
C ASP A 92 1.83 37.81 14.91
N SER A 93 0.76 38.29 14.26
CA SER A 93 -0.32 37.47 13.74
C SER A 93 0.16 36.48 12.67
N ARG A 94 1.21 36.81 11.90
CA ARG A 94 1.78 35.88 10.90
C ARG A 94 2.44 34.67 11.56
N LYS A 95 3.16 34.88 12.68
CA LYS A 95 3.79 33.78 13.43
C LYS A 95 2.76 32.86 14.10
N TRP A 96 1.66 33.42 14.63
CA TRP A 96 0.56 32.63 15.15
C TRP A 96 -0.10 31.80 14.04
N SER A 97 -0.43 32.41 12.89
CA SER A 97 -0.97 31.69 11.75
C SER A 97 0.02 30.66 11.17
N ALA A 98 1.33 30.88 11.28
CA ALA A 98 2.34 29.91 10.90
C ALA A 98 2.32 28.67 11.82
N LEU A 99 2.12 28.86 13.13
CA LEU A 99 1.93 27.77 14.08
C LEU A 99 0.64 26.97 13.76
N ASP A 100 -0.47 27.66 13.53
CA ASP A 100 -1.75 27.01 13.14
C ASP A 100 -1.58 26.20 11.84
N LYS A 101 -0.82 26.76 10.88
CA LYS A 101 -0.51 26.05 9.63
C LYS A 101 0.33 24.83 9.86
N ALA A 102 1.37 24.92 10.70
CA ALA A 102 2.22 23.77 11.03
C ALA A 102 1.45 22.66 11.77
N ASP A 103 0.50 23.03 12.65
CA ASP A 103 -0.42 22.07 13.27
C ASP A 103 -1.29 21.36 12.21
N ALA A 104 -1.82 22.10 11.24
CA ALA A 104 -2.62 21.53 10.17
C ALA A 104 -1.78 20.67 9.19
N ASP A 105 -0.53 21.03 8.92
CA ASP A 105 0.41 20.25 8.12
C ASP A 105 0.79 18.93 8.84
N TRP A 106 0.93 18.96 10.17
CA TRP A 106 1.16 17.73 10.96
C TRP A 106 -0.04 16.77 10.86
N VAL A 107 -1.28 17.26 10.94
CA VAL A 107 -2.47 16.44 10.71
C VAL A 107 -2.47 15.87 9.29
N LEU A 108 -2.09 16.68 8.28
CA LEU A 108 -1.96 16.19 6.90
C LEU A 108 -0.96 15.05 6.79
N ALA A 109 0.22 15.18 7.41
CA ALA A 109 1.24 14.13 7.40
C ALA A 109 0.74 12.82 8.02
N GLN A 110 -0.09 12.88 9.07
CA GLN A 110 -0.74 11.68 9.65
C GLN A 110 -1.73 11.03 8.68
N LEU A 111 -2.52 11.82 7.96
CA LEU A 111 -3.44 11.31 6.94
C LEU A 111 -2.69 10.68 5.76
N GLU A 112 -1.61 11.30 5.31
CA GLU A 112 -0.74 10.79 4.25
C GLU A 112 -0.02 9.49 4.66
N ARG A 113 0.41 9.38 5.94
CA ARG A 113 0.89 8.11 6.50
C ARG A 113 -0.19 7.02 6.44
N ASN A 114 -1.42 7.33 6.86
CA ASN A 114 -2.53 6.35 6.81
C ASN A 114 -2.82 5.92 5.36
N GLN A 115 -2.72 6.84 4.40
CA GLN A 115 -2.83 6.53 2.97
C GLN A 115 -1.70 5.60 2.51
N ALA A 116 -0.45 5.84 2.94
CA ALA A 116 0.69 4.99 2.62
C ALA A 116 0.51 3.56 3.15
N TYR A 117 0.02 3.39 4.39
CA TYR A 117 -0.30 2.07 4.95
C TYR A 117 -1.44 1.38 4.19
N ASN A 118 -2.49 2.12 3.83
CA ASN A 118 -3.59 1.59 3.03
C ASN A 118 -3.11 1.12 1.64
N GLN A 119 -2.22 1.88 1.01
CA GLN A 119 -1.60 1.53 -0.26
C GLN A 119 -0.67 0.31 -0.13
N LEU A 120 0.15 0.24 0.91
CA LEU A 120 1.01 -0.90 1.20
C LEU A 120 0.19 -2.18 1.42
N ALA A 121 -0.90 -2.10 2.19
CA ALA A 121 -1.81 -3.23 2.41
C ALA A 121 -2.41 -3.72 1.10
N HIS A 122 -2.86 -2.81 0.24
CA HIS A 122 -3.40 -3.15 -1.07
C HIS A 122 -2.35 -3.82 -1.98
N GLN A 123 -1.13 -3.29 -2.03
CA GLN A 123 -0.03 -3.86 -2.83
C GLN A 123 0.34 -5.26 -2.33
N LEU A 124 0.46 -5.42 -1.02
CA LEU A 124 0.78 -6.71 -0.40
C LEU A 124 -0.29 -7.76 -0.68
N LEU A 125 -1.57 -7.44 -0.44
CA LEU A 125 -2.67 -8.37 -0.66
C LEU A 125 -2.81 -8.72 -2.15
N SER A 126 -2.60 -7.76 -3.05
CA SER A 126 -2.60 -8.01 -4.49
C SER A 126 -1.49 -8.97 -4.91
N ALA A 127 -0.27 -8.80 -4.36
CA ALA A 127 0.87 -9.69 -4.62
C ALA A 127 0.65 -11.08 -3.98
N TYR A 128 0.09 -11.13 -2.77
CA TYR A 128 -0.25 -12.37 -2.08
C TYR A 128 -1.27 -13.20 -2.89
N PHE A 129 -2.36 -12.58 -3.33
CA PHE A 129 -3.38 -13.26 -4.14
C PHE A 129 -2.84 -13.68 -5.51
N ALA A 130 -1.95 -12.89 -6.12
CA ALA A 130 -1.30 -13.27 -7.37
C ALA A 130 -0.38 -14.50 -7.19
N LEU A 131 0.32 -14.60 -6.06
CA LEU A 131 1.13 -15.77 -5.74
C LEU A 131 0.26 -17.00 -5.46
N ALA A 132 -0.81 -16.85 -4.68
CA ALA A 132 -1.75 -17.94 -4.39
C ALA A 132 -2.45 -18.45 -5.67
N GLU A 133 -2.83 -17.55 -6.59
CA GLU A 133 -3.36 -17.91 -7.91
C GLU A 133 -2.34 -18.71 -8.74
N ALA A 134 -1.08 -18.26 -8.79
CA ALA A 134 -0.03 -18.97 -9.51
C ALA A 134 0.26 -20.35 -8.92
N GLN A 135 0.18 -20.50 -7.60
CA GLN A 135 0.31 -21.75 -6.86
C GLN A 135 -0.81 -22.74 -7.21
N SER A 136 -2.06 -22.24 -7.16
CA SER A 136 -3.26 -23.00 -7.56
C SER A 136 -3.19 -23.44 -9.03
N ASN A 137 -2.74 -22.55 -9.93
CA ASN A 137 -2.56 -22.86 -11.35
C ASN A 137 -1.52 -23.96 -11.58
N LEU A 138 -0.40 -23.94 -10.85
CA LEU A 138 0.59 -25.02 -10.93
C LEU A 138 0.01 -26.34 -10.44
N THR A 139 -0.72 -26.35 -9.32
CA THR A 139 -1.39 -27.53 -8.77
C THR A 139 -2.38 -28.12 -9.80
N LEU A 140 -3.18 -27.27 -10.42
CA LEU A 140 -4.13 -27.69 -11.48
C LEU A 140 -3.39 -28.27 -12.71
N ALA A 141 -2.30 -27.63 -13.15
CA ALA A 141 -1.52 -28.12 -14.28
C ALA A 141 -0.88 -29.50 -13.99
N GLN A 142 -0.38 -29.71 -12.76
CA GLN A 142 0.14 -31.00 -12.32
C GLN A 142 -0.94 -32.09 -12.26
N GLN A 143 -2.13 -31.77 -11.75
CA GLN A 143 -3.27 -32.68 -11.76
C GLN A 143 -3.66 -33.07 -13.19
N LYS A 144 -3.73 -32.06 -14.08
CA LYS A 144 -4.02 -32.31 -15.51
C LYS A 144 -3.01 -33.28 -16.13
N GLN A 145 -1.72 -33.07 -15.91
CA GLN A 145 -0.67 -33.97 -16.42
C GLN A 145 -0.80 -35.37 -15.85
N ALA A 146 -1.08 -35.50 -14.54
CA ALA A 146 -1.26 -36.83 -13.93
C ALA A 146 -2.43 -37.61 -14.55
N ASP A 147 -3.57 -36.92 -14.77
CA ASP A 147 -4.73 -37.51 -15.42
C ASP A 147 -4.44 -37.84 -16.88
N GLY A 148 -3.72 -36.96 -17.61
CA GLY A 148 -3.28 -37.19 -18.99
C GLY A 148 -2.34 -38.37 -19.14
N ALA A 149 -1.38 -38.56 -18.21
CA ALA A 149 -0.45 -39.70 -18.18
C ALA A 149 -1.19 -41.03 -17.95
N GLN A 150 -2.22 -41.01 -17.08
CA GLN A 150 -3.06 -42.19 -16.90
C GLN A 150 -3.83 -42.56 -18.17
N LEU A 151 -4.36 -41.55 -18.85
CA LEU A 151 -5.07 -41.74 -20.11
C LEU A 151 -4.14 -42.30 -21.21
N LEU A 152 -2.93 -41.77 -21.33
CA LEU A 152 -1.90 -42.29 -22.27
C LEU A 152 -1.58 -43.74 -21.99
N ALA A 153 -1.37 -44.12 -20.72
CA ALA A 153 -1.08 -45.51 -20.34
C ALA A 153 -2.19 -46.49 -20.74
N ILE A 154 -3.48 -46.06 -20.57
CA ILE A 154 -4.62 -46.85 -21.03
C ILE A 154 -4.63 -46.97 -22.56
N ALA A 155 -4.36 -45.90 -23.27
CA ALA A 155 -4.32 -45.88 -24.74
C ALA A 155 -3.19 -46.74 -25.30
N GLU A 156 -2.01 -46.78 -24.68
CA GLU A 156 -0.92 -47.62 -25.08
C GLU A 156 -1.29 -49.13 -24.99
N GLN A 157 -1.95 -49.55 -23.92
CA GLN A 157 -2.46 -50.91 -23.80
C GLN A 157 -3.51 -51.23 -24.86
N ARG A 158 -4.35 -50.31 -25.19
CA ARG A 158 -5.39 -50.49 -26.27
C ARG A 158 -4.75 -50.55 -27.65
N TYR A 159 -3.72 -49.76 -27.91
CA TYR A 159 -2.99 -49.80 -29.15
C TYR A 159 -2.31 -51.18 -29.35
N LEU A 160 -1.66 -51.70 -28.32
CA LEU A 160 -1.05 -53.04 -28.32
C LEU A 160 -2.10 -54.16 -28.57
N ALA A 161 -3.32 -53.94 -28.10
CA ALA A 161 -4.45 -54.82 -28.34
C ALA A 161 -5.13 -54.61 -29.70
N GLY A 162 -4.66 -53.67 -30.56
CA GLY A 162 -5.21 -53.36 -31.88
C GLY A 162 -6.57 -52.66 -31.82
N LYS A 163 -6.91 -52.00 -30.69
CA LYS A 163 -8.23 -51.39 -30.46
C LYS A 163 -8.27 -49.89 -30.79
N ILE A 164 -7.15 -49.24 -30.96
CA ILE A 164 -7.04 -47.85 -31.38
C ILE A 164 -5.98 -47.67 -32.47
N LYS A 165 -6.06 -46.57 -33.23
CA LYS A 165 -5.16 -46.27 -34.32
C LYS A 165 -3.84 -45.64 -33.77
N SER A 166 -2.74 -45.79 -34.53
CA SER A 166 -1.46 -45.14 -34.15
C SER A 166 -1.57 -43.61 -34.05
N VAL A 167 -2.37 -42.99 -34.88
CA VAL A 167 -2.63 -41.54 -34.87
C VAL A 167 -3.19 -41.09 -33.54
N GLU A 168 -4.16 -41.83 -32.99
CA GLU A 168 -4.78 -41.53 -31.70
C GLU A 168 -3.78 -41.61 -30.54
N LEU A 169 -2.85 -42.56 -30.61
CA LEU A 169 -1.76 -42.68 -29.62
C LEU A 169 -0.77 -41.49 -29.71
N GLU A 170 -0.41 -41.09 -30.92
CA GLU A 170 0.50 -39.95 -31.13
C GLU A 170 -0.16 -38.59 -30.69
N GLU A 171 -1.46 -38.43 -30.89
CA GLU A 171 -2.21 -37.26 -30.38
C GLU A 171 -2.14 -37.16 -28.85
N LEU A 172 -2.27 -38.28 -28.14
CA LEU A 172 -2.13 -38.32 -26.68
C LEU A 172 -0.67 -38.00 -26.23
N ARG A 173 0.34 -38.48 -26.98
CA ARG A 173 1.73 -38.13 -26.69
C ARG A 173 2.04 -36.67 -26.89
N VAL A 174 1.52 -36.06 -27.96
CA VAL A 174 1.63 -34.60 -28.20
C VAL A 174 0.94 -33.83 -27.08
N ASN A 175 -0.28 -34.22 -26.67
CA ASN A 175 -1.00 -33.57 -25.57
C ASN A 175 -0.20 -33.64 -24.25
N GLN A 176 0.49 -34.75 -23.97
CA GLN A 176 1.36 -34.86 -22.79
C GLN A 176 2.52 -33.88 -22.83
N LEU A 177 3.19 -33.70 -23.97
CA LEU A 177 4.27 -32.70 -24.13
C LEU A 177 3.74 -31.26 -23.94
N ASP A 178 2.53 -30.96 -24.42
CA ASP A 178 1.87 -29.67 -24.19
C ASP A 178 1.57 -29.44 -22.70
N GLU A 179 1.17 -30.48 -21.98
CA GLU A 179 0.95 -30.43 -20.53
C GLU A 179 2.24 -30.21 -19.75
N GLU A 180 3.34 -30.88 -20.13
CA GLU A 180 4.67 -30.63 -19.55
C GLU A 180 5.14 -29.19 -19.79
N SER A 181 4.95 -28.66 -20.98
CA SER A 181 5.23 -27.25 -21.31
C SER A 181 4.40 -26.29 -20.44
N THR A 182 3.12 -26.60 -20.23
CA THR A 182 2.20 -25.83 -19.38
C THR A 182 2.71 -25.79 -17.94
N ILE A 183 3.19 -26.90 -17.39
CA ILE A 183 3.80 -26.95 -16.04
C ILE A 183 5.06 -26.10 -15.95
N LEU A 184 5.94 -26.13 -16.96
CA LEU A 184 7.14 -25.28 -16.97
C LEU A 184 6.78 -23.79 -16.95
N ASN A 185 5.80 -23.40 -17.72
CA ASN A 185 5.29 -22.01 -17.73
C ASN A 185 4.66 -21.62 -16.37
N ALA A 186 3.86 -22.49 -15.77
CA ALA A 186 3.27 -22.27 -14.46
C ALA A 186 4.32 -22.15 -13.34
N LYS A 187 5.41 -22.96 -13.42
CA LYS A 187 6.55 -22.82 -12.49
C LYS A 187 7.27 -21.48 -12.64
N ALA A 188 7.52 -21.03 -13.86
CA ALA A 188 8.16 -19.75 -14.12
C ALA A 188 7.29 -18.57 -13.62
N GLU A 189 5.98 -18.64 -13.81
CA GLU A 189 5.04 -17.66 -13.28
C GLU A 189 5.03 -17.64 -11.76
N LEU A 190 4.96 -18.82 -11.12
CA LEU A 190 5.03 -18.97 -9.66
C LEU A 190 6.28 -18.29 -9.08
N GLU A 191 7.47 -18.54 -9.65
CA GLU A 191 8.71 -17.91 -9.18
C GLU A 191 8.70 -16.38 -9.37
N THR A 192 8.09 -15.91 -10.45
CA THR A 192 7.91 -14.47 -10.70
C THR A 192 7.03 -13.83 -9.62
N LYS A 193 5.86 -14.43 -9.31
CA LYS A 193 4.95 -13.92 -8.27
C LYS A 193 5.55 -14.05 -6.87
N ARG A 194 6.30 -15.14 -6.61
CA ARG A 194 7.06 -15.32 -5.38
C ARG A 194 8.08 -14.21 -5.18
N SER A 195 8.84 -13.87 -6.21
CA SER A 195 9.80 -12.75 -6.16
C SER A 195 9.11 -11.41 -5.88
N GLN A 196 7.95 -11.14 -6.50
CA GLN A 196 7.19 -9.91 -6.27
C GLN A 196 6.75 -9.78 -4.80
N LEU A 197 6.23 -10.84 -4.19
CA LEU A 197 5.86 -10.82 -2.77
C LEU A 197 7.09 -10.70 -1.87
N SER A 198 8.19 -11.42 -2.19
CA SER A 198 9.45 -11.39 -1.44
C SER A 198 10.05 -9.99 -1.33
N ILE A 199 9.92 -9.17 -2.38
CA ILE A 199 10.37 -7.76 -2.37
C ILE A 199 9.56 -6.94 -1.35
N LEU A 200 8.24 -7.14 -1.29
CA LEU A 200 7.37 -6.37 -0.38
C LEU A 200 7.58 -6.72 1.10
N ILE A 201 7.86 -7.99 1.40
CA ILE A 201 8.09 -8.45 2.78
C ILE A 201 9.58 -8.45 3.16
N ASN A 202 10.48 -8.13 2.22
CA ASN A 202 11.94 -8.23 2.35
C ASN A 202 12.40 -9.57 2.95
N ALA A 203 11.78 -10.66 2.56
CA ALA A 203 12.06 -12.02 3.01
C ALA A 203 11.75 -13.02 1.90
N SER A 204 12.32 -14.23 1.99
CA SER A 204 11.93 -15.31 1.08
C SER A 204 10.46 -15.66 1.34
N ALA A 205 9.61 -15.53 0.34
CA ALA A 205 8.23 -15.96 0.41
C ALA A 205 8.16 -17.49 0.19
N PRO A 206 7.74 -18.27 1.21
CA PRO A 206 7.53 -19.70 1.06
C PRO A 206 6.26 -19.99 0.23
N GLN A 207 5.52 -20.99 0.58
CA GLN A 207 4.13 -21.17 0.13
C GLN A 207 3.22 -20.20 0.87
N VAL A 208 2.14 -19.81 0.23
CA VAL A 208 1.07 -18.98 0.81
C VAL A 208 -0.21 -19.79 0.89
N ASP A 209 -1.13 -19.36 1.75
CA ASP A 209 -2.46 -19.97 1.85
C ASP A 209 -3.25 -19.75 0.55
N GLU A 210 -3.95 -20.76 0.10
CA GLU A 210 -4.80 -20.72 -1.10
C GLU A 210 -6.27 -20.51 -0.72
N VAL A 211 -7.05 -20.00 -1.66
CA VAL A 211 -8.50 -19.91 -1.50
C VAL A 211 -9.09 -21.32 -1.56
N ASP A 212 -9.81 -21.72 -0.52
CA ASP A 212 -10.59 -22.95 -0.58
C ASP A 212 -11.84 -22.73 -1.46
N THR A 213 -11.72 -23.12 -2.72
CA THR A 213 -12.79 -23.00 -3.71
C THR A 213 -13.90 -24.03 -3.53
N GLN A 214 -13.74 -25.03 -2.63
CA GLN A 214 -14.71 -26.12 -2.45
C GLN A 214 -15.66 -25.88 -1.27
N THR A 215 -15.18 -25.22 -0.20
CA THR A 215 -15.98 -24.99 1.01
C THR A 215 -16.51 -23.57 1.11
N SER A 216 -15.93 -22.65 0.40
CA SER A 216 -16.39 -21.27 0.41
C SER A 216 -17.53 -21.07 -0.61
N THR A 217 -18.77 -21.32 -0.18
CA THR A 217 -19.86 -20.47 -0.66
C THR A 217 -19.85 -19.25 0.24
N PRO A 218 -19.15 -18.17 -0.11
CA PRO A 218 -19.29 -16.96 0.65
C PRO A 218 -20.76 -16.58 0.54
N SER A 219 -21.45 -16.50 1.67
CA SER A 219 -22.67 -15.71 1.70
C SER A 219 -22.31 -14.36 1.10
N TRP A 220 -23.09 -13.88 0.16
CA TRP A 220 -22.93 -12.56 -0.43
C TRP A 220 -22.57 -11.57 0.69
N PRO A 221 -21.33 -11.05 0.71
CA PRO A 221 -20.84 -10.36 1.90
C PRO A 221 -21.33 -8.93 2.01
N PHE A 222 -22.11 -8.47 1.01
CA PHE A 222 -22.63 -7.11 0.98
C PHE A 222 -24.11 -7.11 1.36
N SER A 223 -24.39 -7.21 2.67
CA SER A 223 -25.66 -6.78 3.23
C SER A 223 -25.78 -5.25 3.28
N ALA A 224 -24.66 -4.52 3.06
CA ALA A 224 -24.63 -3.08 3.05
C ALA A 224 -25.12 -2.54 1.71
N GLU A 225 -26.08 -1.64 1.74
CA GLU A 225 -26.57 -0.93 0.56
C GLU A 225 -25.46 0.00 0.02
N LEU A 226 -25.58 0.43 -1.25
CA LEU A 226 -24.62 1.38 -1.85
C LEU A 226 -24.42 2.64 -0.98
N ASP A 227 -25.49 3.12 -0.36
CA ASP A 227 -25.45 4.33 0.49
C ASP A 227 -24.60 4.15 1.76
N ASP A 228 -24.54 2.93 2.32
CA ASP A 228 -23.66 2.63 3.46
C ASP A 228 -22.19 2.72 3.05
N TRP A 229 -21.84 2.21 1.86
CA TRP A 229 -20.49 2.30 1.32
C TRP A 229 -20.09 3.74 0.99
N LEU A 230 -21.01 4.53 0.42
CA LEU A 230 -20.79 5.94 0.14
C LEU A 230 -20.57 6.75 1.42
N THR A 231 -21.34 6.45 2.46
CA THR A 231 -21.19 7.09 3.78
C THR A 231 -19.84 6.72 4.41
N ALA A 232 -19.50 5.44 4.44
CA ALA A 232 -18.22 4.97 4.96
C ALA A 232 -17.03 5.58 4.20
N ALA A 233 -17.13 5.72 2.87
CA ALA A 233 -16.10 6.34 2.06
C ALA A 233 -15.93 7.83 2.34
N LYS A 234 -17.03 8.56 2.58
CA LYS A 234 -16.97 9.98 2.96
C LYS A 234 -16.29 10.19 4.31
N ASP A 235 -16.49 9.28 5.23
CA ASP A 235 -15.95 9.42 6.59
C ASP A 235 -14.51 8.91 6.73
N HIS A 236 -14.10 7.95 5.90
CA HIS A 236 -12.84 7.23 6.11
C HIS A 236 -11.90 7.19 4.91
N SER A 237 -12.32 7.62 3.71
CA SER A 237 -11.43 7.61 2.53
C SER A 237 -10.20 8.49 2.76
N PRO A 238 -8.98 7.93 2.75
CA PRO A 238 -7.77 8.71 2.98
C PRO A 238 -7.60 9.82 1.95
N GLU A 239 -7.94 9.57 0.69
CA GLU A 239 -7.83 10.55 -0.40
C GLU A 239 -8.75 11.76 -0.16
N LEU A 240 -10.00 11.53 0.26
CA LEU A 240 -10.94 12.61 0.55
C LEU A 240 -10.53 13.38 1.81
N LEU A 241 -10.14 12.70 2.87
CA LEU A 241 -9.67 13.33 4.11
C LEU A 241 -8.45 14.22 3.88
N ILE A 242 -7.49 13.77 3.07
CA ILE A 242 -6.33 14.56 2.64
C ILE A 242 -6.78 15.80 1.85
N ALA A 243 -7.74 15.67 0.93
CA ALA A 243 -8.25 16.79 0.15
C ALA A 243 -8.95 17.83 1.04
N ILE A 244 -9.73 17.38 2.03
CA ILE A 244 -10.38 18.26 3.04
C ILE A 244 -9.32 18.99 3.87
N GLN A 245 -8.29 18.27 4.33
CA GLN A 245 -7.20 18.88 5.12
C GLN A 245 -6.40 19.91 4.31
N LYS A 246 -6.16 19.66 3.01
CA LYS A 246 -5.52 20.63 2.11
C LYS A 246 -6.35 21.91 1.93
N VAL A 247 -7.67 21.83 1.95
CA VAL A 247 -8.54 23.02 1.98
C VAL A 247 -8.38 23.79 3.29
N ALA A 248 -8.34 23.09 4.43
CA ALA A 248 -8.11 23.72 5.73
C ALA A 248 -6.76 24.45 5.78
N ILE A 249 -5.68 23.82 5.32
CA ILE A 249 -4.34 24.42 5.24
C ILE A 249 -4.35 25.66 4.33
N SER A 250 -4.99 25.60 3.19
CA SER A 250 -5.07 26.74 2.27
C SER A 250 -5.91 27.90 2.83
N GLN A 251 -6.91 27.60 3.66
CA GLN A 251 -7.68 28.61 4.39
C GLN A 251 -6.80 29.30 5.45
N ILE A 252 -6.01 28.54 6.21
CA ILE A 252 -5.05 29.10 7.19
C ILE A 252 -3.99 29.94 6.45
N ALA A 253 -3.46 29.47 5.32
CA ALA A 253 -2.52 30.22 4.50
C ALA A 253 -3.10 31.55 4.00
N LYS A 254 -4.40 31.60 3.65
CA LYS A 254 -5.11 32.84 3.34
C LYS A 254 -5.16 33.77 4.56
N GLN A 255 -5.48 33.26 5.74
CA GLN A 255 -5.50 34.06 6.99
C GLN A 255 -4.09 34.59 7.32
N GLN A 256 -3.06 33.75 7.15
CA GLN A 256 -1.68 34.16 7.32
C GLN A 256 -1.26 35.29 6.37
N SER A 257 -1.69 35.22 5.11
CA SER A 257 -1.48 36.30 4.14
C SER A 257 -2.17 37.60 4.55
N GLN A 258 -3.41 37.53 5.05
CA GLN A 258 -4.14 38.68 5.60
C GLN A 258 -3.46 39.32 6.80
N SER A 259 -2.74 38.47 7.59
CA SER A 259 -1.92 38.96 8.72
C SER A 259 -0.80 39.90 8.27
N GLY A 260 -0.47 39.96 6.97
CA GLY A 260 0.45 40.93 6.39
C GLY A 260 0.05 42.38 6.55
N TYR A 261 -1.21 42.68 6.87
CA TYR A 261 -1.71 44.02 7.17
C TYR A 261 -1.67 44.36 8.67
N TYR A 262 -1.44 43.40 9.56
CA TYR A 262 -1.45 43.65 11.00
C TYR A 262 -0.09 44.06 11.52
N PRO A 263 -0.06 44.91 12.57
CA PRO A 263 1.18 45.30 13.20
C PRO A 263 1.82 44.13 13.95
N SER A 264 3.15 44.19 14.09
CA SER A 264 3.90 43.27 14.96
C SER A 264 4.61 44.02 16.06
N LEU A 265 4.74 43.41 17.24
CA LEU A 265 5.38 43.99 18.42
C LEU A 265 6.48 43.02 18.92
N HIS A 266 7.69 43.52 18.99
CA HIS A 266 8.89 42.79 19.46
C HIS A 266 9.53 43.50 20.64
N ALA A 267 10.01 42.76 21.62
CA ALA A 267 10.85 43.22 22.68
C ALA A 267 12.28 42.73 22.44
N SER A 268 13.26 43.60 22.67
CA SER A 268 14.66 43.22 22.62
C SER A 268 15.41 43.77 23.83
N ALA A 269 16.39 43.02 24.31
CA ALA A 269 17.33 43.49 25.30
C ALA A 269 18.73 42.94 24.95
N GLY A 270 19.74 43.77 25.00
CA GLY A 270 21.09 43.41 24.64
C GLY A 270 22.17 44.07 25.46
N TYR A 271 23.30 43.43 25.51
CA TYR A 271 24.56 43.98 26.02
C TYR A 271 25.60 43.91 24.91
N GLN A 272 26.29 44.98 24.67
CA GLN A 272 27.36 45.10 23.69
C GLN A 272 28.56 45.81 24.27
N ASP A 273 29.76 45.27 24.04
CA ASP A 273 31.01 45.82 24.48
C ASP A 273 32.09 45.68 23.37
N GLY A 274 33.16 46.47 23.42
CA GLY A 274 34.23 46.44 22.42
C GLY A 274 35.22 47.59 22.55
N ASP A 275 36.28 47.55 21.73
CA ASP A 275 37.41 48.50 21.82
C ASP A 275 37.01 49.98 21.64
N GLN A 276 35.87 50.25 21.05
CA GLN A 276 35.34 51.60 20.80
C GLN A 276 34.08 51.93 21.62
N ARG A 277 33.61 50.98 22.47
CA ARG A 277 32.43 51.16 23.33
C ARG A 277 32.69 50.56 24.70
N ASN A 278 32.48 51.31 25.74
CA ASN A 278 32.40 50.77 27.10
C ASN A 278 31.05 50.07 27.27
N GLY A 279 31.04 48.85 27.77
CA GLY A 279 29.90 47.96 27.89
C GLY A 279 28.55 48.68 28.05
N GLU A 280 27.69 48.53 27.06
CA GLU A 280 26.43 49.27 26.97
C GLU A 280 25.24 48.25 26.98
N PHE A 281 24.29 48.50 27.87
CA PHE A 281 23.05 47.75 27.94
C PHE A 281 21.95 48.51 27.23
N ASN A 282 21.24 47.87 26.30
CA ASN A 282 20.09 48.41 25.60
C ASN A 282 18.86 47.54 25.79
N ALA A 283 17.68 48.12 25.92
CA ALA A 283 16.41 47.42 25.92
C ALA A 283 15.38 48.27 25.16
N GLY A 284 14.54 47.63 24.40
CA GLY A 284 13.57 48.33 23.57
C GLY A 284 12.32 47.50 23.20
N LEU A 285 11.28 48.24 22.87
CA LEU A 285 10.07 47.67 22.24
C LEU A 285 9.95 48.27 20.84
N THR A 286 9.81 47.40 19.84
CA THR A 286 9.67 47.82 18.45
C THR A 286 8.27 47.43 17.95
N LEU A 287 7.43 48.43 17.59
CA LEU A 287 6.18 48.24 16.92
C LEU A 287 6.39 48.50 15.42
N SER A 288 6.14 47.47 14.59
CA SER A 288 6.23 47.55 13.15
C SER A 288 4.82 47.54 12.55
N ILE A 289 4.48 48.57 11.78
CA ILE A 289 3.19 48.69 11.10
C ILE A 289 3.43 48.64 9.59
N PRO A 290 3.01 47.56 8.89
CA PRO A 290 3.17 47.46 7.44
C PRO A 290 2.25 48.40 6.70
N ILE A 291 2.79 49.16 5.71
CA ILE A 291 2.02 50.04 4.82
C ILE A 291 2.22 49.55 3.39
N ASP A 292 1.15 49.07 2.78
CA ASP A 292 1.18 48.49 1.43
C ASP A 292 1.00 49.60 0.37
N LEU A 293 2.08 50.31 0.04
CA LEU A 293 2.08 51.34 -1.00
C LEU A 293 2.22 50.77 -2.43
N ASN A 294 2.83 49.60 -2.59
CA ASN A 294 3.10 49.01 -3.88
C ASN A 294 2.09 47.91 -4.28
N GLY A 295 1.11 47.63 -3.44
CA GLY A 295 0.10 46.60 -3.67
C GLY A 295 0.59 45.13 -3.54
N ALA A 296 1.78 44.92 -2.96
CA ALA A 296 2.36 43.57 -2.81
C ALA A 296 1.51 42.72 -1.86
N THR A 297 1.18 43.26 -0.66
CA THR A 297 0.35 42.56 0.33
C THR A 297 -1.04 42.24 -0.21
N ARG A 298 -1.63 43.19 -0.99
CA ARG A 298 -2.92 42.98 -1.65
C ARG A 298 -2.84 41.83 -2.66
N SER A 299 -1.76 41.78 -3.47
CA SER A 299 -1.55 40.77 -4.47
C SER A 299 -1.33 39.39 -3.85
N ASP A 300 -0.57 39.32 -2.75
CA ASP A 300 -0.35 38.07 -2.00
C ASP A 300 -1.66 37.55 -1.38
N ASN A 301 -2.52 38.46 -0.86
CA ASN A 301 -3.83 38.05 -0.36
C ASN A 301 -4.75 37.51 -1.44
N GLU A 302 -4.77 38.15 -2.61
CA GLU A 302 -5.55 37.63 -3.74
C GLU A 302 -5.04 36.27 -4.23
N LYS A 303 -3.73 36.11 -4.33
CA LYS A 303 -3.10 34.81 -4.64
C LYS A 303 -3.48 33.73 -3.63
N ALA A 304 -3.41 34.03 -2.34
CA ALA A 304 -3.79 33.08 -1.28
C ALA A 304 -5.29 32.74 -1.35
N HIS A 305 -6.15 33.71 -1.68
CA HIS A 305 -7.57 33.48 -1.90
C HIS A 305 -7.82 32.55 -3.10
N LEU A 306 -7.16 32.79 -4.24
CA LEU A 306 -7.28 31.93 -5.41
C LEU A 306 -6.77 30.51 -5.14
N ASN A 307 -5.67 30.34 -4.39
CA ASN A 307 -5.17 29.04 -3.98
C ASN A 307 -6.19 28.28 -3.10
N TRP A 308 -6.87 28.97 -2.18
CA TRP A 308 -7.94 28.38 -1.40
C TRP A 308 -9.13 27.94 -2.27
N LEU A 309 -9.56 28.76 -3.23
CA LEU A 309 -10.61 28.37 -4.19
C LEU A 309 -10.18 27.15 -5.04
N MET A 310 -8.92 27.12 -5.49
CA MET A 310 -8.37 25.95 -6.20
C MET A 310 -8.40 24.70 -5.35
N ALA A 311 -8.02 24.77 -4.07
CA ALA A 311 -8.08 23.64 -3.14
C ALA A 311 -9.51 23.11 -2.95
N GLN A 312 -10.51 24.00 -2.87
CA GLN A 312 -11.92 23.59 -2.82
C GLN A 312 -12.37 22.87 -4.09
N GLN A 313 -11.96 23.35 -5.28
CA GLN A 313 -12.30 22.67 -6.52
C GLN A 313 -11.59 21.31 -6.64
N GLN A 314 -10.38 21.20 -6.11
CA GLN A 314 -9.66 19.92 -6.06
C GLN A 314 -10.34 18.93 -5.10
N GLN A 315 -10.81 19.37 -3.93
CA GLN A 315 -11.61 18.55 -3.02
C GLN A 315 -12.87 18.05 -3.73
N ARG A 316 -13.62 18.95 -4.38
CA ARG A 316 -14.82 18.56 -5.12
C ARG A 316 -14.54 17.55 -6.23
N LYS A 317 -13.42 17.70 -6.95
CA LYS A 317 -12.97 16.75 -7.97
C LYS A 317 -12.73 15.36 -7.37
N VAL A 318 -12.06 15.30 -6.22
CA VAL A 318 -11.80 14.05 -5.48
C VAL A 318 -13.10 13.41 -5.02
N GLU A 319 -14.04 14.19 -4.47
CA GLU A 319 -15.34 13.70 -4.01
C GLU A 319 -16.16 13.08 -5.16
N ILE A 320 -16.22 13.75 -6.31
CA ILE A 320 -16.91 13.25 -7.51
C ILE A 320 -16.23 11.97 -8.02
N GLY A 321 -14.89 11.98 -8.07
CA GLY A 321 -14.11 10.81 -8.50
C GLY A 321 -14.31 9.61 -7.58
N LEU A 322 -14.32 9.83 -6.27
CA LEU A 322 -14.56 8.80 -5.26
C LEU A 322 -15.96 8.17 -5.41
N ASP A 323 -17.00 8.97 -5.57
CA ASP A 323 -18.38 8.48 -5.78
C ASP A 323 -18.46 7.60 -7.04
N GLN A 324 -17.88 8.09 -8.15
CA GLN A 324 -17.88 7.32 -9.41
C GLN A 324 -17.09 6.02 -9.31
N ASN A 325 -15.87 6.06 -8.74
CA ASN A 325 -15.02 4.89 -8.58
C ASN A 325 -15.68 3.86 -7.66
N LEU A 326 -16.32 4.31 -6.58
CA LEU A 326 -16.98 3.43 -5.63
C LEU A 326 -18.18 2.69 -6.26
N ARG A 327 -19.03 3.42 -7.00
CA ARG A 327 -20.15 2.82 -7.74
C ARG A 327 -19.67 1.78 -8.75
N GLN A 328 -18.64 2.12 -9.51
CA GLN A 328 -18.04 1.20 -10.49
C GLN A 328 -17.45 -0.03 -9.79
N GLN A 329 -16.77 0.16 -8.66
CA GLN A 329 -16.12 -0.92 -7.94
C GLN A 329 -17.13 -1.89 -7.32
N ILE A 330 -18.21 -1.39 -6.72
CA ILE A 330 -19.31 -2.22 -6.19
C ILE A 330 -19.93 -3.06 -7.31
N GLN A 331 -20.22 -2.43 -8.46
CA GLN A 331 -20.75 -3.12 -9.61
C GLN A 331 -19.80 -4.21 -10.13
N GLN A 332 -18.49 -3.93 -10.15
CA GLN A 332 -17.49 -4.90 -10.57
C GLN A 332 -17.42 -6.11 -9.62
N VAL A 333 -17.49 -5.89 -8.32
CA VAL A 333 -17.53 -6.98 -7.32
C VAL A 333 -18.77 -7.85 -7.51
N GLU A 334 -19.94 -7.24 -7.78
CA GLU A 334 -21.18 -7.95 -8.05
C GLU A 334 -21.09 -8.80 -9.33
N ILE A 335 -20.53 -8.26 -10.40
CA ILE A 335 -20.31 -8.98 -11.66
C ILE A 335 -19.39 -10.19 -11.44
N GLU A 336 -18.26 -10.00 -10.74
CA GLU A 336 -17.33 -11.09 -10.45
C GLU A 336 -18.01 -12.21 -9.64
N TRP A 337 -18.84 -11.86 -8.68
CA TRP A 337 -19.62 -12.82 -7.92
C TRP A 337 -20.55 -13.67 -8.80
N GLN A 338 -21.29 -13.02 -9.69
CA GLN A 338 -22.16 -13.72 -10.66
C GLN A 338 -21.34 -14.64 -11.58
N GLN A 339 -20.16 -14.18 -12.00
CA GLN A 339 -19.25 -14.97 -12.85
C GLN A 339 -18.69 -16.21 -12.13
N ILE A 340 -18.41 -16.13 -10.81
CA ILE A 340 -18.03 -17.29 -10.00
C ILE A 340 -19.13 -18.35 -10.04
N THR A 341 -20.39 -17.95 -9.80
CA THR A 341 -21.53 -18.88 -9.82
C THR A 341 -21.67 -19.58 -11.18
N MET A 342 -21.50 -18.84 -12.28
CA MET A 342 -21.53 -19.42 -13.62
C MET A 342 -20.34 -20.35 -13.88
N ALA A 343 -19.13 -19.97 -13.43
CA ALA A 343 -17.93 -20.79 -13.61
C ALA A 343 -18.03 -22.11 -12.84
N ASP A 344 -18.59 -22.10 -11.63
CA ASP A 344 -18.82 -23.31 -10.83
C ASP A 344 -19.79 -24.26 -11.53
N GLN A 345 -20.90 -23.75 -12.08
CA GLN A 345 -21.82 -24.54 -12.89
C GLN A 345 -21.13 -25.11 -14.13
N GLN A 346 -20.24 -24.33 -14.79
CA GLN A 346 -19.45 -24.82 -15.92
C GLN A 346 -18.56 -25.99 -15.55
N VAL A 347 -17.85 -25.92 -14.40
CA VAL A 347 -17.03 -27.02 -13.91
C VAL A 347 -17.87 -28.26 -13.70
N THR A 348 -19.02 -28.14 -13.03
CA THR A 348 -19.94 -29.24 -12.77
C THR A 348 -20.44 -29.90 -14.08
N HIS A 349 -20.80 -29.11 -15.09
CA HIS A 349 -21.27 -29.64 -16.36
C HIS A 349 -20.15 -30.27 -17.20
N ARG A 350 -18.94 -29.67 -17.20
CA ARG A 350 -17.77 -30.20 -17.90
C ARG A 350 -17.29 -31.53 -17.30
N ASP A 351 -17.36 -31.67 -15.98
CA ASP A 351 -17.06 -32.93 -15.30
C ASP A 351 -18.02 -34.07 -15.78
N LYS A 352 -19.33 -33.79 -15.85
CA LYS A 352 -20.32 -34.74 -16.38
C LYS A 352 -20.02 -35.14 -17.84
N VAL A 353 -19.63 -34.14 -18.66
CA VAL A 353 -19.28 -34.40 -20.08
C VAL A 353 -18.04 -35.29 -20.15
N LEU A 354 -17.00 -35.00 -19.36
CA LEU A 354 -15.79 -35.81 -19.33
C LEU A 354 -16.11 -37.26 -18.93
N ARG A 355 -16.88 -37.48 -17.86
CA ARG A 355 -17.27 -38.84 -17.42
C ARG A 355 -18.04 -39.58 -18.49
N SER A 356 -18.97 -38.90 -19.21
CA SER A 356 -19.70 -39.52 -20.30
C SER A 356 -18.82 -39.89 -21.51
N LYS A 357 -17.86 -38.98 -21.87
CA LYS A 357 -16.90 -39.27 -22.94
C LYS A 357 -15.93 -40.40 -22.55
N GLN A 358 -15.55 -40.48 -21.27
CA GLN A 358 -14.73 -41.57 -20.75
C GLN A 358 -15.45 -42.93 -20.93
N GLN A 359 -16.73 -43.00 -20.56
CA GLN A 359 -17.54 -44.23 -20.72
C GLN A 359 -17.68 -44.63 -22.19
N LEU A 360 -17.89 -43.66 -23.09
CA LEU A 360 -17.97 -43.93 -24.53
C LEU A 360 -16.63 -44.40 -25.11
N PHE A 361 -15.54 -43.79 -24.69
CA PHE A 361 -14.19 -44.22 -25.06
C PHE A 361 -13.90 -45.63 -24.55
N ASP A 362 -14.27 -45.97 -23.30
CA ASP A 362 -14.14 -47.30 -22.74
C ASP A 362 -14.95 -48.37 -23.50
N ALA A 363 -16.10 -48.01 -24.04
CA ALA A 363 -16.93 -48.85 -24.88
C ALA A 363 -16.43 -48.94 -26.35
N GLY A 364 -15.39 -48.16 -26.73
CA GLY A 364 -14.88 -48.07 -28.10
C GLY A 364 -15.78 -47.29 -29.05
N LEU A 365 -16.65 -46.42 -28.52
CA LEU A 365 -17.63 -45.60 -29.26
C LEU A 365 -17.21 -44.13 -29.41
N ALA A 366 -16.09 -43.71 -28.81
CA ALA A 366 -15.52 -42.38 -28.96
C ALA A 366 -14.03 -42.48 -29.30
N GLU A 367 -13.47 -41.50 -30.00
CA GLU A 367 -12.05 -41.38 -30.31
C GLU A 367 -11.27 -40.76 -29.14
N ALA A 368 -9.94 -40.96 -29.12
CA ALA A 368 -9.08 -40.37 -28.09
C ALA A 368 -9.12 -38.84 -28.11
N SER A 369 -9.21 -38.21 -29.27
CA SER A 369 -9.38 -36.75 -29.45
C SER A 369 -10.60 -36.19 -28.71
N ASP A 370 -11.72 -36.88 -28.76
CA ASP A 370 -12.94 -36.49 -28.02
C ASP A 370 -12.71 -36.43 -26.51
N LEU A 371 -11.94 -37.36 -25.99
CA LEU A 371 -11.62 -37.44 -24.56
C LEU A 371 -10.60 -36.39 -24.15
N ILE A 372 -9.55 -36.14 -24.97
CA ILE A 372 -8.60 -35.07 -24.81
C ILE A 372 -9.33 -33.71 -24.74
N ASP A 373 -10.25 -33.46 -25.67
CA ASP A 373 -11.01 -32.22 -25.73
C ASP A 373 -11.90 -32.02 -24.50
N ALA A 374 -12.56 -33.06 -24.05
CA ALA A 374 -13.37 -33.01 -22.81
C ALA A 374 -12.53 -32.75 -21.58
N HIS A 375 -11.37 -33.41 -21.48
CA HIS A 375 -10.38 -33.24 -20.40
C HIS A 375 -9.84 -31.81 -20.39
N ASN A 376 -9.33 -31.33 -21.52
CA ASN A 376 -8.86 -29.95 -21.67
C ASN A 376 -9.93 -28.90 -21.34
N SER A 377 -11.19 -29.17 -21.71
CA SER A 377 -12.31 -28.27 -21.42
C SER A 377 -12.66 -28.23 -19.94
N LEU A 378 -12.58 -29.34 -19.20
CA LEU A 378 -12.77 -29.37 -17.75
C LEU A 378 -11.68 -28.59 -17.04
N PHE A 379 -10.39 -28.81 -17.40
CA PHE A 379 -9.29 -28.09 -16.75
C PHE A 379 -9.32 -26.60 -17.04
N ARG A 380 -9.70 -26.18 -18.25
CA ARG A 380 -9.95 -24.76 -18.55
C ARG A 380 -11.08 -24.17 -17.69
N ALA A 381 -12.14 -24.93 -17.44
CA ALA A 381 -13.24 -24.48 -16.57
C ALA A 381 -12.78 -24.36 -15.10
N LYS A 382 -12.00 -25.33 -14.58
CA LYS A 382 -11.42 -25.28 -13.23
C LYS A 382 -10.47 -24.09 -13.08
N HIS A 383 -9.59 -23.85 -14.04
CA HIS A 383 -8.69 -22.70 -14.05
C HIS A 383 -9.46 -21.38 -14.07
N ASN A 384 -10.50 -21.29 -14.92
CA ASN A 384 -11.35 -20.10 -14.96
C ASN A 384 -12.06 -19.85 -13.62
N LEU A 385 -12.59 -20.88 -12.97
CA LEU A 385 -13.21 -20.75 -11.64
C LEU A 385 -12.21 -20.23 -10.60
N ALA A 386 -11.01 -20.81 -10.53
CA ALA A 386 -9.96 -20.35 -9.61
C ALA A 386 -9.60 -18.88 -9.88
N SER A 387 -9.36 -18.50 -11.14
CA SER A 387 -9.02 -17.12 -11.51
C SER A 387 -10.15 -16.14 -11.17
N ARG A 388 -11.44 -16.52 -11.30
CA ARG A 388 -12.58 -15.69 -10.87
C ARG A 388 -12.59 -15.44 -9.37
N TRP A 389 -12.28 -16.45 -8.55
CA TRP A 389 -12.17 -16.28 -7.11
C TRP A 389 -11.09 -15.27 -6.74
N TYR A 390 -9.88 -15.37 -7.31
CA TYR A 390 -8.82 -14.41 -7.05
C TYR A 390 -9.13 -13.01 -7.59
N SER A 391 -9.83 -12.93 -8.74
CA SER A 391 -10.32 -11.65 -9.27
C SER A 391 -11.31 -10.99 -8.30
N TYR A 392 -12.30 -11.74 -7.81
CA TYR A 392 -13.25 -11.26 -6.80
C TYR A 392 -12.56 -10.69 -5.56
N TRP A 393 -11.57 -11.39 -5.01
CA TRP A 393 -10.83 -10.91 -3.85
C TRP A 393 -10.03 -9.65 -4.15
N ARG A 394 -9.40 -9.55 -5.34
CA ARG A 394 -8.73 -8.30 -5.78
C ARG A 394 -9.71 -7.12 -5.89
N GLN A 395 -10.89 -7.33 -6.45
CA GLN A 395 -11.90 -6.27 -6.51
C GLN A 395 -12.39 -5.87 -5.12
N ARG A 396 -12.52 -6.82 -4.21
CA ARG A 396 -12.93 -6.56 -2.82
C ARG A 396 -11.91 -5.74 -2.04
N ILE A 397 -10.62 -6.04 -2.16
CA ILE A 397 -9.58 -5.22 -1.49
C ILE A 397 -9.48 -3.82 -2.08
N GLU A 398 -9.73 -3.64 -3.38
CA GLU A 398 -9.79 -2.31 -3.98
C GLU A 398 -10.96 -1.49 -3.40
N LEU A 399 -12.12 -2.11 -3.18
CA LEU A 399 -13.26 -1.47 -2.51
C LEU A 399 -12.90 -1.04 -1.07
N LEU A 400 -12.26 -1.93 -0.29
CA LEU A 400 -11.80 -1.61 1.07
C LEU A 400 -10.74 -0.50 1.09
N LYS A 401 -9.87 -0.45 0.08
CA LYS A 401 -8.88 0.63 -0.09
C LYS A 401 -9.56 1.97 -0.35
N LEU A 402 -10.54 2.03 -1.25
CA LEU A 402 -11.29 3.25 -1.57
C LEU A 402 -12.02 3.83 -0.37
N THR A 403 -12.56 2.95 0.48
CA THR A 403 -13.26 3.34 1.71
C THR A 403 -12.35 3.56 2.92
N GLY A 404 -11.02 3.37 2.77
CA GLY A 404 -10.08 3.49 3.89
C GLY A 404 -10.23 2.42 4.97
N GLN A 405 -10.95 1.33 4.67
CA GLN A 405 -11.23 0.24 5.62
C GLN A 405 -10.19 -0.89 5.56
N LEU A 406 -9.14 -0.77 4.72
CA LEU A 406 -8.09 -1.76 4.61
C LEU A 406 -7.07 -1.61 5.77
N ASN A 407 -7.53 -1.97 6.97
CA ASN A 407 -6.80 -1.89 8.22
C ASN A 407 -6.46 -3.29 8.78
N ASP A 408 -5.75 -3.35 9.91
CA ASP A 408 -5.32 -4.61 10.54
C ASP A 408 -6.51 -5.56 10.81
N ASN A 409 -7.68 -5.04 11.19
CA ASN A 409 -8.88 -5.85 11.44
C ASN A 409 -9.45 -6.46 10.15
N ALA A 410 -9.48 -5.67 9.05
CA ALA A 410 -9.93 -6.18 7.76
C ALA A 410 -8.98 -7.26 7.23
N ILE A 411 -7.67 -7.09 7.42
CA ILE A 411 -6.66 -8.07 7.05
C ILE A 411 -6.81 -9.37 7.83
N ALA A 412 -7.07 -9.29 9.14
CA ALA A 412 -7.34 -10.47 9.98
C ALA A 412 -8.61 -11.22 9.52
N GLN A 413 -9.67 -10.49 9.16
CA GLN A 413 -10.89 -11.08 8.60
C GLN A 413 -10.65 -11.76 7.23
N LEU A 414 -9.85 -11.12 6.37
CA LEU A 414 -9.45 -11.70 5.09
C LEU A 414 -8.64 -12.99 5.29
N SER A 415 -7.72 -13.01 6.25
CA SER A 415 -6.91 -14.20 6.58
C SER A 415 -7.79 -15.41 6.95
N GLY A 416 -8.95 -15.20 7.57
CA GLY A 416 -9.89 -16.29 7.89
C GLY A 416 -10.58 -16.93 6.69
N ALA A 417 -10.55 -16.29 5.52
CA ALA A 417 -11.12 -16.81 4.27
C ALA A 417 -10.11 -17.65 3.44
N PHE A 418 -8.84 -17.65 3.85
CA PHE A 418 -7.74 -18.39 3.23
C PHE A 418 -7.21 -19.44 4.22
N ARG A 419 -6.99 -20.67 3.76
CA ARG A 419 -6.42 -21.78 4.54
C ARG A 419 -5.57 -22.68 3.67
#